data_971b0ba4223f46ffaa073257e29a0f7e
#
_entry.id   971b0ba4223f46ffaa073257e29a0f7e
#
_cell.length_a   1.000
_cell.length_b   1.000
_cell.length_c   1.000
_cell.angle_alpha   90.00
_cell.angle_beta   90.00
_cell.angle_gamma   90.00
#
_symmetry.space_group_name_H-M   'P 1'
#
loop_
_entity.id
_entity.type
_entity.pdbx_description
1 polymer ?
#
loop_
_entity_poly.entity_id
_entity_poly.type
_entity_poly.pdbx_seq_one_letter_code
_entity_poly.pdbx_strand_id
1 'polypeptide(L)'
;MKKHFLIVCMLALASCEDFPTLSFNTSNEMTFDVNKTGTQYNGSKLLDPTTDETFNKYLNKLSDLNIKRVTYTISNFNGPSTQVANASFDVADSEGKNKVNIGSFSNINLSSAKEIETDLVFDANAANTLEGFMKQSPNKVTVYYSGTVNQAPVSFILKVKFYSKIKTRLIGTN
;
A
#
# COMPACT_ATOMS: atom_id res chain seq x y z
N MET A 1 11.95 -7.68 -63.00
CA MET A 1 10.98 -7.81 -61.94
C MET A 1 11.56 -8.49 -60.68
N LYS A 2 12.74 -8.09 -60.18
CA LYS A 2 13.38 -8.72 -58.97
C LYS A 2 13.82 -7.72 -57.89
N LYS A 3 13.49 -6.42 -58.02
CA LYS A 3 13.95 -5.39 -57.06
C LYS A 3 12.86 -4.87 -56.10
N HIS A 4 11.63 -5.31 -56.23
CA HIS A 4 10.52 -4.79 -55.40
C HIS A 4 10.15 -5.74 -54.22
N PHE A 5 10.72 -6.94 -54.16
CA PHE A 5 10.41 -7.95 -53.15
C PHE A 5 11.18 -7.76 -51.85
N LEU A 6 12.29 -6.98 -51.89
CA LEU A 6 13.19 -6.83 -50.74
C LEU A 6 12.73 -5.69 -49.77
N ILE A 7 11.86 -4.78 -50.23
CA ILE A 7 11.42 -3.62 -49.43
C ILE A 7 10.26 -3.98 -48.50
N VAL A 8 9.45 -4.98 -48.86
CA VAL A 8 8.28 -5.39 -48.06
C VAL A 8 8.67 -6.18 -46.80
N CYS A 9 9.82 -6.87 -46.78
CA CYS A 9 10.27 -7.61 -45.60
C CYS A 9 10.87 -6.73 -44.49
N MET A 10 11.30 -5.50 -44.77
CA MET A 10 11.85 -4.61 -43.77
C MET A 10 10.79 -3.83 -42.97
N LEU A 11 9.55 -3.77 -43.44
CA LEU A 11 8.46 -3.08 -42.73
C LEU A 11 7.70 -3.96 -41.74
N ALA A 12 7.98 -5.27 -41.70
CA ALA A 12 7.32 -6.21 -40.77
C ALA A 12 8.05 -6.38 -39.43
N LEU A 13 9.19 -5.73 -39.23
CA LEU A 13 9.96 -5.82 -37.98
C LEU A 13 9.73 -4.64 -37.01
N ALA A 14 8.86 -3.70 -37.34
CA ALA A 14 8.63 -2.48 -36.55
C ALA A 14 7.41 -2.56 -35.61
N SER A 15 6.81 -3.73 -35.38
CA SER A 15 5.60 -3.83 -34.53
C SER A 15 5.69 -4.86 -33.42
N CYS A 16 6.85 -5.00 -32.77
CA CYS A 16 6.93 -5.70 -31.48
C CYS A 16 7.36 -4.70 -30.40
N GLU A 17 6.48 -3.78 -30.03
CA GLU A 17 6.69 -2.91 -28.86
C GLU A 17 6.27 -3.57 -27.53
N ASP A 18 5.80 -4.80 -27.52
CA ASP A 18 5.49 -5.53 -26.31
C ASP A 18 6.73 -6.26 -25.75
N PHE A 19 7.57 -5.49 -25.08
CA PHE A 19 8.63 -6.11 -24.29
C PHE A 19 8.00 -7.02 -23.22
N PRO A 20 8.53 -8.25 -23.02
CA PRO A 20 8.00 -9.15 -22.01
C PRO A 20 8.07 -8.48 -20.63
N THR A 21 6.93 -8.45 -19.95
CA THR A 21 6.82 -7.93 -18.59
C THR A 21 6.76 -9.07 -17.59
N LEU A 22 7.41 -8.91 -16.44
CA LEU A 22 7.27 -9.79 -15.30
C LEU A 22 6.35 -9.14 -14.26
N SER A 23 5.57 -9.97 -13.57
CA SER A 23 4.71 -9.51 -12.48
C SER A 23 5.08 -10.22 -11.20
N PHE A 24 5.17 -9.47 -10.11
CA PHE A 24 5.47 -9.98 -8.77
C PHE A 24 4.45 -9.46 -7.77
N ASN A 25 4.11 -10.27 -6.78
CA ASN A 25 3.37 -9.82 -5.62
C ASN A 25 4.37 -9.39 -4.54
N THR A 26 4.10 -8.26 -3.91
CA THR A 26 4.88 -7.74 -2.79
C THR A 26 3.95 -7.35 -1.65
N SER A 27 4.49 -7.19 -0.47
CA SER A 27 3.72 -6.64 0.64
C SER A 27 4.60 -5.81 1.55
N ASN A 28 4.06 -4.69 2.02
CA ASN A 28 4.70 -3.83 3.00
C ASN A 28 3.82 -3.76 4.24
N GLU A 29 4.43 -3.86 5.41
CA GLU A 29 3.75 -3.88 6.69
C GLU A 29 4.23 -2.74 7.59
N MET A 30 3.30 -2.16 8.33
CA MET A 30 3.58 -1.15 9.34
C MET A 30 2.91 -1.51 10.64
N THR A 31 3.59 -1.24 11.74
CA THR A 31 3.09 -1.48 13.08
C THR A 31 3.04 -0.17 13.85
N PHE A 32 1.92 0.10 14.49
CA PHE A 32 1.68 1.23 15.36
C PHE A 32 1.37 0.73 16.78
N ASP A 33 2.06 1.27 17.76
CA ASP A 33 1.77 1.04 19.17
C ASP A 33 0.75 2.08 19.65
N VAL A 34 -0.45 1.61 19.94
CA VAL A 34 -1.55 2.43 20.45
C VAL A 34 -1.61 2.23 21.96
N ASN A 35 -1.10 3.19 22.71
CA ASN A 35 -1.14 3.20 24.17
C ASN A 35 -1.55 4.60 24.63
N LYS A 36 -2.81 4.77 25.02
CA LYS A 36 -3.40 6.05 25.38
C LYS A 36 -4.24 5.96 26.64
N THR A 37 -4.14 6.98 27.47
CA THR A 37 -4.96 7.13 28.69
C THR A 37 -6.36 7.70 28.42
N GLY A 38 -6.55 8.35 27.26
CA GLY A 38 -7.82 8.91 26.80
C GLY A 38 -8.53 8.01 25.80
N THR A 39 -9.69 8.49 25.35
CA THR A 39 -10.53 7.79 24.35
C THR A 39 -10.15 8.07 22.92
N GLN A 40 -9.27 9.03 22.65
CA GLN A 40 -8.79 9.37 21.31
C GLN A 40 -7.35 8.86 21.11
N TYR A 41 -7.08 8.35 19.92
CA TYR A 41 -5.75 7.93 19.55
C TYR A 41 -5.42 8.34 18.11
N ASN A 42 -4.17 8.67 17.87
CA ASN A 42 -3.65 9.00 16.55
C ASN A 42 -2.15 8.77 16.49
N GLY A 43 -1.63 8.72 15.29
CA GLY A 43 -0.21 8.65 15.02
C GLY A 43 0.07 8.62 13.52
N SER A 44 1.34 8.62 13.19
CA SER A 44 1.80 8.48 11.81
C SER A 44 3.14 7.78 11.75
N LYS A 45 3.44 7.17 10.61
CA LYS A 45 4.71 6.54 10.34
C LYS A 45 5.02 6.58 8.86
N LEU A 46 6.31 6.72 8.53
CA LEU A 46 6.77 6.66 7.16
C LEU A 46 6.87 5.20 6.70
N LEU A 47 6.18 4.87 5.61
CA LEU A 47 6.31 3.62 4.90
C LEU A 47 7.40 3.78 3.84
N ASP A 48 8.37 2.89 3.85
CA ASP A 48 9.42 2.80 2.84
C ASP A 48 9.30 1.46 2.08
N PRO A 49 8.65 1.44 0.92
CA PRO A 49 8.48 0.22 0.15
C PRO A 49 9.80 -0.42 -0.32
N THR A 50 10.88 0.35 -0.35
CA THR A 50 12.20 -0.15 -0.78
C THR A 50 12.82 -1.13 0.23
N THR A 51 12.24 -1.26 1.41
CA THR A 51 12.62 -2.29 2.38
C THR A 51 12.16 -3.70 1.96
N ASP A 52 11.19 -3.81 1.05
CA ASP A 52 10.87 -5.07 0.37
C ASP A 52 11.91 -5.33 -0.72
N GLU A 53 12.59 -6.48 -0.65
CA GLU A 53 13.68 -6.83 -1.58
C GLU A 53 13.21 -6.88 -3.03
N THR A 54 12.00 -7.38 -3.28
CA THR A 54 11.43 -7.47 -4.63
C THR A 54 11.11 -6.08 -5.17
N PHE A 55 10.49 -5.23 -4.37
CA PHE A 55 10.21 -3.85 -4.75
C PHE A 55 11.50 -3.09 -5.06
N ASN A 56 12.47 -3.14 -4.17
CA ASN A 56 13.76 -2.45 -4.33
C ASN A 56 14.51 -2.93 -5.58
N LYS A 57 14.58 -4.25 -5.80
CA LYS A 57 15.25 -4.85 -6.95
C LYS A 57 14.71 -4.34 -8.29
N TYR A 58 13.42 -4.09 -8.37
CA TYR A 58 12.76 -3.72 -9.62
C TYR A 58 12.32 -2.26 -9.70
N LEU A 59 12.62 -1.44 -8.69
CA LEU A 59 12.19 -0.05 -8.62
C LEU A 59 12.51 0.76 -9.89
N ASN A 60 13.75 0.66 -10.39
CA ASN A 60 14.20 1.38 -11.59
C ASN A 60 13.66 0.79 -12.92
N LYS A 61 13.00 -0.36 -12.86
CA LYS A 61 12.40 -1.04 -14.02
C LYS A 61 10.88 -1.15 -13.89
N LEU A 62 10.32 -0.47 -12.88
CA LEU A 62 8.91 -0.53 -12.57
C LEU A 62 8.10 0.09 -13.72
N SER A 63 7.29 -0.72 -14.41
CA SER A 63 6.35 -0.25 -15.43
C SER A 63 4.97 0.03 -14.85
N ASP A 64 4.59 -0.71 -13.80
CA ASP A 64 3.31 -0.56 -13.14
C ASP A 64 3.39 -1.02 -11.67
N LEU A 65 2.59 -0.40 -10.83
CA LEU A 65 2.35 -0.77 -9.43
C LEU A 65 0.86 -0.71 -9.19
N ASN A 66 0.31 -1.74 -8.60
CA ASN A 66 -1.12 -1.80 -8.30
C ASN A 66 -1.34 -2.31 -6.88
N ILE A 67 -1.98 -1.50 -6.04
CA ILE A 67 -2.41 -1.89 -4.71
C ILE A 67 -3.63 -2.79 -4.83
N LYS A 68 -3.51 -4.02 -4.37
CA LYS A 68 -4.55 -5.04 -4.51
C LYS A 68 -5.44 -5.11 -3.28
N ARG A 69 -4.85 -4.90 -2.11
CA ARG A 69 -5.50 -5.10 -0.83
C ARG A 69 -4.77 -4.31 0.25
N VAL A 70 -5.52 -3.71 1.15
CA VAL A 70 -5.00 -3.16 2.40
C VAL A 70 -5.72 -3.86 3.54
N THR A 71 -4.98 -4.31 4.54
CA THR A 71 -5.56 -4.98 5.70
C THR A 71 -5.11 -4.31 6.99
N TYR A 72 -5.87 -4.54 8.03
CA TYR A 72 -5.43 -4.24 9.38
C TYR A 72 -5.55 -5.47 10.28
N THR A 73 -4.71 -5.53 11.30
CA THR A 73 -4.77 -6.54 12.36
C THR A 73 -4.58 -5.83 13.70
N ILE A 74 -5.39 -6.19 14.69
CA ILE A 74 -5.25 -5.74 16.07
C ILE A 74 -4.60 -6.88 16.84
N SER A 75 -3.47 -6.59 17.51
CA SER A 75 -2.77 -7.57 18.33
C SER A 75 -2.44 -6.99 19.71
N ASN A 76 -2.04 -7.84 20.62
CA ASN A 76 -1.66 -7.46 22.00
C ASN A 76 -2.70 -6.59 22.72
N PHE A 77 -3.98 -6.72 22.33
CA PHE A 77 -5.05 -6.00 23.01
C PHE A 77 -5.16 -6.47 24.47
N ASN A 78 -5.11 -5.50 25.36
CA ASN A 78 -5.26 -5.72 26.81
C ASN A 78 -6.24 -4.67 27.35
N GLY A 79 -7.52 -5.02 27.35
CA GLY A 79 -8.60 -4.13 27.79
C GLY A 79 -9.89 -4.90 28.03
N PRO A 80 -10.95 -4.20 28.42
CA PRO A 80 -12.28 -4.80 28.63
C PRO A 80 -12.81 -5.46 27.37
N SER A 81 -13.46 -6.63 27.50
CA SER A 81 -14.09 -7.34 26.37
C SER A 81 -15.18 -6.55 25.65
N THR A 82 -15.70 -5.50 26.29
CA THR A 82 -16.71 -4.57 25.74
C THR A 82 -16.09 -3.36 25.04
N GLN A 83 -14.76 -3.27 24.96
CA GLN A 83 -14.11 -2.11 24.36
C GLN A 83 -14.25 -2.15 22.84
N VAL A 84 -14.78 -1.05 22.30
CA VAL A 84 -15.07 -0.87 20.88
C VAL A 84 -14.25 0.30 20.34
N ALA A 85 -13.71 0.14 19.14
CA ALA A 85 -12.88 1.13 18.45
C ALA A 85 -13.46 1.54 17.09
N ASN A 86 -13.17 2.78 16.72
CA ASN A 86 -13.28 3.30 15.36
C ASN A 86 -11.89 3.80 14.93
N ALA A 87 -11.54 3.65 13.67
CA ALA A 87 -10.33 4.26 13.12
C ALA A 87 -10.52 4.70 11.67
N SER A 88 -9.76 5.73 11.29
CA SER A 88 -9.59 6.22 9.94
C SER A 88 -8.11 6.18 9.58
N PHE A 89 -7.82 5.84 8.34
CA PHE A 89 -6.47 5.76 7.81
C PHE A 89 -6.32 6.71 6.64
N ASP A 90 -5.25 7.48 6.65
CA ASP A 90 -4.91 8.36 5.55
C ASP A 90 -3.48 8.09 5.10
N VAL A 91 -3.20 8.38 3.84
CA VAL A 91 -1.84 8.40 3.28
C VAL A 91 -1.51 9.78 2.74
N ALA A 92 -0.25 10.12 2.78
CA ALA A 92 0.29 11.35 2.20
C ALA A 92 1.65 11.06 1.57
N ASP A 93 2.18 11.99 0.80
CA ASP A 93 3.55 11.91 0.33
C ASP A 93 4.57 11.86 1.49
N SER A 94 5.85 11.74 1.18
CA SER A 94 6.93 11.65 2.18
C SER A 94 7.05 12.86 3.08
N GLU A 95 6.53 14.02 2.66
CA GLU A 95 6.53 15.28 3.42
C GLU A 95 5.24 15.46 4.24
N GLY A 96 4.30 14.52 4.14
CA GLY A 96 2.99 14.60 4.80
C GLY A 96 1.98 15.49 4.10
N LYS A 97 2.24 15.88 2.85
CA LYS A 97 1.35 16.67 2.00
C LYS A 97 0.46 15.77 1.14
N ASN A 98 -0.53 16.37 0.47
CA ASN A 98 -1.43 15.66 -0.46
C ASN A 98 -2.15 14.47 0.19
N LYS A 99 -2.62 14.68 1.42
CA LYS A 99 -3.24 13.65 2.25
C LYS A 99 -4.58 13.17 1.67
N VAL A 100 -4.75 11.86 1.55
CA VAL A 100 -6.00 11.22 1.13
C VAL A 100 -6.39 10.12 2.10
N ASN A 101 -7.69 9.94 2.30
CA ASN A 101 -8.23 8.84 3.10
C ASN A 101 -8.18 7.54 2.30
N ILE A 102 -7.65 6.47 2.91
CA ILE A 102 -7.58 5.15 2.31
C ILE A 102 -8.54 4.14 2.95
N GLY A 103 -9.36 4.58 3.89
CA GLY A 103 -10.39 3.74 4.49
C GLY A 103 -10.52 3.93 5.99
N SER A 104 -11.49 3.22 6.52
CA SER A 104 -11.80 3.26 7.95
C SER A 104 -12.43 1.96 8.41
N PHE A 105 -12.41 1.73 9.70
CA PHE A 105 -13.30 0.78 10.35
C PHE A 105 -14.11 1.45 11.46
N SER A 106 -15.28 0.93 11.74
CA SER A 106 -16.14 1.47 12.78
C SER A 106 -16.76 0.36 13.60
N ASN A 107 -16.97 0.67 14.88
CA ASN A 107 -17.66 -0.20 15.84
C ASN A 107 -17.04 -1.59 15.98
N ILE A 108 -15.71 -1.71 15.90
CA ILE A 108 -15.01 -2.98 16.01
C ILE A 108 -14.76 -3.29 17.48
N ASN A 109 -15.25 -4.45 17.95
CA ASN A 109 -14.91 -4.96 19.27
C ASN A 109 -13.46 -5.46 19.27
N LEU A 110 -12.59 -4.82 20.05
CA LEU A 110 -11.16 -5.07 20.06
C LEU A 110 -10.79 -6.50 20.51
N SER A 111 -11.55 -7.04 21.45
CA SER A 111 -11.33 -8.41 21.95
C SER A 111 -11.67 -9.45 20.90
N SER A 112 -12.78 -9.28 20.18
CA SER A 112 -13.23 -10.21 19.15
C SER A 112 -12.41 -10.12 17.86
N ALA A 113 -11.87 -8.93 17.55
CA ALA A 113 -11.06 -8.68 16.35
C ALA A 113 -9.57 -9.01 16.54
N LYS A 114 -9.18 -9.41 17.77
CA LYS A 114 -7.79 -9.69 18.09
C LYS A 114 -7.21 -10.81 17.23
N GLU A 115 -6.01 -10.55 16.64
CA GLU A 115 -5.27 -11.46 15.76
C GLU A 115 -5.98 -11.86 14.46
N ILE A 116 -7.07 -11.17 14.11
CA ILE A 116 -7.79 -11.38 12.85
C ILE A 116 -7.34 -10.33 11.84
N GLU A 117 -6.79 -10.79 10.70
CA GLU A 117 -6.49 -9.92 9.56
C GLU A 117 -7.80 -9.59 8.83
N THR A 118 -8.14 -8.30 8.78
CA THR A 118 -9.40 -7.81 8.20
C THR A 118 -9.11 -6.84 7.06
N ASP A 119 -9.88 -6.94 5.99
CA ASP A 119 -9.79 -6.02 4.86
C ASP A 119 -10.23 -4.61 5.25
N LEU A 120 -9.43 -3.64 4.82
CA LEU A 120 -9.80 -2.23 4.83
C LEU A 120 -10.42 -1.91 3.46
N VAL A 121 -11.69 -1.50 3.48
CA VAL A 121 -12.38 -1.09 2.24
C VAL A 121 -11.88 0.29 1.84
N PHE A 122 -11.29 0.40 0.66
CA PHE A 122 -10.77 1.66 0.12
C PHE A 122 -11.19 1.84 -1.33
N ASP A 123 -11.25 3.09 -1.80
CA ASP A 123 -11.65 3.39 -3.15
C ASP A 123 -10.48 3.38 -4.16
N ALA A 124 -10.82 3.34 -5.46
CA ALA A 124 -9.83 3.29 -6.53
C ALA A 124 -8.98 4.57 -6.61
N ASN A 125 -9.53 5.73 -6.24
CA ASN A 125 -8.80 7.00 -6.27
C ASN A 125 -7.73 7.04 -5.19
N ALA A 126 -8.06 6.55 -3.99
CA ALA A 126 -7.12 6.40 -2.90
C ALA A 126 -6.00 5.42 -3.26
N ALA A 127 -6.33 4.31 -3.91
CA ALA A 127 -5.35 3.35 -4.41
C ALA A 127 -4.38 4.00 -5.41
N ASN A 128 -4.90 4.69 -6.43
CA ASN A 128 -4.10 5.38 -7.45
C ASN A 128 -3.17 6.44 -6.84
N THR A 129 -3.65 7.19 -5.85
CA THR A 129 -2.83 8.20 -5.15
C THR A 129 -1.70 7.55 -4.38
N LEU A 130 -1.97 6.50 -3.63
CA LEU A 130 -0.97 5.73 -2.90
C LEU A 130 0.08 5.13 -3.86
N GLU A 131 -0.35 4.54 -4.97
CA GLU A 131 0.53 4.03 -6.03
C GLU A 131 1.43 5.14 -6.60
N GLY A 132 0.87 6.33 -6.81
CA GLY A 132 1.61 7.52 -7.26
C GLY A 132 2.75 7.87 -6.30
N PHE A 133 2.48 7.95 -5.00
CA PHE A 133 3.50 8.24 -3.99
C PHE A 133 4.59 7.16 -3.93
N MET A 134 4.21 5.89 -4.04
CA MET A 134 5.17 4.78 -4.03
C MET A 134 6.05 4.72 -5.29
N LYS A 135 5.56 5.19 -6.44
CA LYS A 135 6.31 5.22 -7.71
C LYS A 135 7.20 6.44 -7.85
N GLN A 136 6.87 7.55 -7.22
CA GLN A 136 7.62 8.81 -7.32
C GLN A 136 8.70 8.89 -6.25
N SER A 137 9.91 9.35 -6.64
CA SER A 137 10.98 9.62 -5.67
C SER A 137 10.50 10.61 -4.59
N PRO A 138 10.79 10.36 -3.32
CA PRO A 138 11.70 9.35 -2.76
C PRO A 138 11.08 7.96 -2.52
N ASN A 139 9.94 7.62 -3.13
CA ASN A 139 9.26 6.33 -3.04
C ASN A 139 8.79 5.99 -1.61
N LYS A 140 8.44 6.99 -0.84
CA LYS A 140 8.01 6.88 0.56
C LYS A 140 6.64 7.48 0.76
N VAL A 141 5.89 6.92 1.69
CA VAL A 141 4.51 7.30 1.99
C VAL A 141 4.36 7.51 3.49
N THR A 142 3.80 8.64 3.90
CA THR A 142 3.41 8.83 5.30
C THR A 142 2.02 8.24 5.51
N VAL A 143 1.91 7.26 6.39
CA VAL A 143 0.64 6.66 6.78
C VAL A 143 0.22 7.21 8.13
N TYR A 144 -1.00 7.74 8.20
CA TYR A 144 -1.62 8.25 9.41
C TYR A 144 -2.75 7.32 9.83
N TYR A 145 -2.94 7.24 11.13
CA TYR A 145 -4.15 6.67 11.70
C TYR A 145 -4.71 7.63 12.76
N SER A 146 -6.01 7.67 12.90
CA SER A 146 -6.71 8.35 13.96
C SER A 146 -7.96 7.58 14.34
N GLY A 147 -8.34 7.61 15.61
CA GLY A 147 -9.52 6.88 16.04
C GLY A 147 -9.96 7.20 17.45
N THR A 148 -11.03 6.50 17.84
CA THR A 148 -11.63 6.62 19.16
C THR A 148 -11.97 5.25 19.72
N VAL A 149 -12.00 5.15 21.04
CA VAL A 149 -12.56 4.02 21.77
C VAL A 149 -13.68 4.48 22.68
N ASN A 150 -14.63 3.60 22.96
CA ASN A 150 -15.74 3.88 23.89
C ASN A 150 -15.31 3.91 25.35
N GLN A 151 -14.16 3.33 25.69
CA GLN A 151 -13.66 3.25 27.06
C GLN A 151 -12.14 3.49 27.06
N ALA A 152 -11.63 4.21 28.05
CA ALA A 152 -10.22 4.44 28.29
C ALA A 152 -9.77 3.67 29.57
N PRO A 153 -8.50 3.36 29.72
CA PRO A 153 -7.40 3.50 28.75
C PRO A 153 -7.51 2.50 27.60
N VAL A 154 -6.72 2.72 26.54
CA VAL A 154 -6.62 1.79 25.42
C VAL A 154 -5.18 1.38 25.16
N SER A 155 -4.96 0.08 24.97
CA SER A 155 -3.65 -0.48 24.63
C SER A 155 -3.79 -1.64 23.66
N PHE A 156 -3.21 -1.48 22.46
CA PHE A 156 -3.10 -2.53 21.45
C PHE A 156 -2.04 -2.19 20.40
N ILE A 157 -1.62 -3.18 19.65
CA ILE A 157 -0.80 -2.98 18.46
C ILE A 157 -1.72 -3.01 17.24
N LEU A 158 -1.63 -1.96 16.42
CA LEU A 158 -2.32 -1.89 15.13
C LEU A 158 -1.30 -2.14 14.03
N LYS A 159 -1.51 -3.19 13.26
CA LYS A 159 -0.70 -3.55 12.12
C LYS A 159 -1.49 -3.24 10.85
N VAL A 160 -0.89 -2.52 9.90
CA VAL A 160 -1.48 -2.22 8.58
C VAL A 160 -0.59 -2.82 7.52
N LYS A 161 -1.16 -3.57 6.60
CA LYS A 161 -0.43 -4.26 5.55
C LYS A 161 -0.99 -3.94 4.18
N PHE A 162 -0.09 -3.57 3.28
CA PHE A 162 -0.38 -3.22 1.90
C PHE A 162 0.08 -4.35 0.99
N TYR A 163 -0.83 -4.97 0.27
CA TYR A 163 -0.54 -5.98 -0.73
C TYR A 163 -0.54 -5.33 -2.10
N SER A 164 0.54 -5.48 -2.83
CA SER A 164 0.69 -4.89 -4.16
C SER A 164 1.16 -5.90 -5.20
N LYS A 165 0.83 -5.59 -6.44
CA LYS A 165 1.37 -6.27 -7.62
C LYS A 165 2.19 -5.28 -8.41
N ILE A 166 3.46 -5.57 -8.61
CA ILE A 166 4.35 -4.79 -9.47
C ILE A 166 4.51 -5.46 -10.82
N LYS A 167 4.64 -4.66 -11.88
CA LYS A 167 5.06 -5.10 -13.20
C LYS A 167 6.37 -4.43 -13.57
N THR A 168 7.25 -5.16 -14.20
CA THR A 168 8.57 -4.67 -14.61
C THR A 168 8.84 -5.00 -16.06
N ARG A 169 9.67 -4.20 -16.74
CA ARG A 169 10.18 -4.50 -18.06
C ARG A 169 11.46 -5.34 -17.93
N LEU A 170 11.61 -6.38 -18.75
CA LEU A 170 12.80 -7.25 -18.74
C LEU A 170 14.04 -6.56 -19.34
N ILE A 171 13.82 -5.62 -20.26
CA ILE A 171 14.90 -4.87 -20.92
C ILE A 171 14.81 -3.43 -20.43
N GLY A 172 15.87 -2.97 -19.75
CA GLY A 172 15.99 -1.57 -19.36
C GLY A 172 16.17 -0.71 -20.62
N THR A 173 15.30 0.26 -20.81
CA THR A 173 15.66 1.43 -21.63
C THR A 173 16.62 2.26 -20.78
N ASN A 174 17.90 2.26 -21.16
CA ASN A 174 18.85 3.27 -20.71
C ASN A 174 18.39 4.65 -21.19
#